data_4e213261db642aa772009fa00618de96
#
_entry.id   4e213261db642aa772009fa00618de96
#
_cell.length_a   1.000
_cell.length_b   1.000
_cell.length_c   1.000
_cell.angle_alpha   90.00
_cell.angle_beta   90.00
_cell.angle_gamma   90.00
#
_symmetry.space_group_name_H-M   'P 1'
#
loop_
_entity.id
_entity.type
_entity.pdbx_description
1 polymer ?
#
loop_
_entity_poly.entity_id
_entity_poly.type
_entity_poly.pdbx_seq_one_letter_code
_entity_poly.pdbx_strand_id
1 'polypeptide(L)'
;MLLAGCNPQVATSFWRIGTAADSTKKGYTVIHAEGKNRHCYPVKEWKADPAIDTYHQMHHHGVAVESDKMAYRIYFDKKQTIDPYCKRVAQLELANSYWYPNDSLLAAHYGDDILRVSGTVGVGSVKYWNGKKHIHIEPVAERSQRIIKQSRKSATIGVAVEDWQVEGKIVDMDVQYTMQGGHRDMRCDVYLSEEVEGLCTGVQMIPNNGKAPRSLDG
;
A
#
# COMPACT_ATOMS: atom_id res chain seq x y z
N MET A 1 22.83 2.04 -31.56
CA MET A 1 21.62 1.60 -30.86
C MET A 1 21.41 2.55 -29.69
N LEU A 2 20.60 3.60 -29.88
CA LEU A 2 20.28 4.54 -28.81
C LEU A 2 19.37 3.80 -27.82
N LEU A 3 19.84 3.57 -26.62
CA LEU A 3 19.03 3.17 -25.49
C LEU A 3 18.02 4.32 -25.27
N ALA A 4 16.79 4.11 -25.67
CA ALA A 4 15.70 5.00 -25.27
C ALA A 4 15.69 4.98 -23.73
N GLY A 5 16.22 6.03 -23.11
CA GLY A 5 16.22 6.17 -21.68
C GLY A 5 14.75 6.19 -21.22
N CYS A 6 14.29 5.11 -20.60
CA CYS A 6 13.02 5.11 -19.90
C CYS A 6 13.07 6.23 -18.86
N ASN A 7 12.35 7.32 -19.11
CA ASN A 7 12.20 8.36 -18.11
C ASN A 7 11.56 7.74 -16.87
N PRO A 8 12.20 7.83 -15.69
CA PRO A 8 11.64 7.30 -14.46
C PRO A 8 10.22 7.81 -14.24
N GLN A 9 9.31 6.94 -13.87
CA GLN A 9 7.90 7.26 -13.68
C GLN A 9 7.41 6.78 -12.32
N VAL A 10 6.40 7.48 -11.79
CA VAL A 10 5.68 7.08 -10.60
C VAL A 10 4.18 7.31 -10.82
N ALA A 11 3.37 6.44 -10.27
CA ALA A 11 1.91 6.57 -10.27
C ALA A 11 1.32 6.16 -8.92
N THR A 12 0.09 6.60 -8.69
CA THR A 12 -0.73 6.14 -7.56
C THR A 12 -1.97 5.42 -8.10
N SER A 13 -2.44 4.45 -7.34
CA SER A 13 -3.73 3.80 -7.56
C SER A 13 -4.50 3.85 -6.25
N PHE A 14 -5.59 4.61 -6.23
CA PHE A 14 -6.49 4.68 -5.08
C PHE A 14 -7.93 4.72 -5.60
N TRP A 15 -8.55 3.55 -5.67
CA TRP A 15 -9.82 3.37 -6.33
C TRP A 15 -10.79 2.62 -5.42
N ARG A 16 -12.01 3.11 -5.41
CA ARG A 16 -13.15 2.47 -4.77
C ARG A 16 -13.69 1.34 -5.66
N ILE A 17 -13.98 0.19 -5.07
CA ILE A 17 -14.80 -0.83 -5.70
C ILE A 17 -16.26 -0.40 -5.54
N GLY A 18 -16.94 -0.26 -6.65
CA GLY A 18 -18.33 0.17 -6.73
C GLY A 18 -19.20 -0.85 -7.48
N THR A 19 -20.27 -0.34 -8.04
CA THR A 19 -21.25 -1.10 -8.84
C THR A 19 -21.48 -0.43 -10.19
N ALA A 20 -22.31 -1.03 -11.04
CA ALA A 20 -22.72 -0.42 -12.31
C ALA A 20 -23.44 0.93 -12.12
N ALA A 21 -24.07 1.16 -10.97
CA ALA A 21 -24.72 2.44 -10.64
C ALA A 21 -23.70 3.59 -10.52
N ASP A 22 -22.43 3.30 -10.28
CA ASP A 22 -21.36 4.30 -10.17
C ASP A 22 -20.80 4.74 -11.54
N SER A 23 -21.38 4.29 -12.66
CA SER A 23 -20.89 4.55 -14.03
C SER A 23 -20.75 6.03 -14.39
N THR A 24 -21.45 6.92 -13.69
CA THR A 24 -21.34 8.38 -13.86
C THR A 24 -20.16 9.01 -13.12
N LYS A 25 -19.50 8.27 -12.23
CA LYS A 25 -18.33 8.76 -11.50
C LYS A 25 -17.16 9.03 -12.47
N LYS A 26 -16.50 10.17 -12.30
CA LYS A 26 -15.35 10.53 -13.14
C LYS A 26 -14.24 9.48 -13.02
N GLY A 27 -13.77 8.98 -14.16
CA GLY A 27 -12.73 7.95 -14.22
C GLY A 27 -13.22 6.53 -13.90
N TYR A 28 -14.54 6.34 -13.83
CA TYR A 28 -15.10 4.99 -13.71
C TYR A 28 -14.56 4.06 -14.78
N THR A 29 -14.23 2.86 -14.39
CA THR A 29 -13.72 1.80 -15.27
C THR A 29 -14.25 0.45 -14.82
N VAL A 30 -14.19 -0.52 -15.73
CA VAL A 30 -14.51 -1.92 -15.45
C VAL A 30 -13.25 -2.74 -15.71
N ILE A 31 -12.78 -3.43 -14.69
CA ILE A 31 -11.64 -4.35 -14.77
C ILE A 31 -12.20 -5.76 -14.76
N HIS A 32 -11.90 -6.57 -15.78
CA HIS A 32 -12.25 -7.98 -15.77
C HIS A 32 -11.21 -8.77 -14.99
N ALA A 33 -11.59 -9.28 -13.83
CA ALA A 33 -10.70 -10.05 -12.96
C ALA A 33 -11.46 -11.17 -12.26
N GLU A 34 -10.82 -12.31 -12.08
CA GLU A 34 -11.38 -13.48 -11.40
C GLU A 34 -12.75 -13.90 -11.97
N GLY A 35 -12.89 -13.85 -13.31
CA GLY A 35 -14.13 -14.21 -14.01
C GLY A 35 -15.30 -13.24 -13.80
N LYS A 36 -15.08 -12.04 -13.26
CA LYS A 36 -16.11 -11.04 -12.96
C LYS A 36 -15.70 -9.65 -13.47
N ASN A 37 -16.72 -8.84 -13.77
CA ASN A 37 -16.54 -7.42 -14.01
C ASN A 37 -16.47 -6.70 -12.66
N ARG A 38 -15.33 -6.06 -12.39
CA ARG A 38 -15.08 -5.26 -11.20
C ARG A 38 -15.23 -3.79 -11.55
N HIS A 39 -16.24 -3.16 -11.03
CA HIS A 39 -16.53 -1.74 -11.24
C HIS A 39 -15.70 -0.91 -10.27
N CYS A 40 -14.91 0.01 -10.77
CA CYS A 40 -14.01 0.83 -9.95
C CYS A 40 -14.08 2.30 -10.37
N TYR A 41 -13.82 3.21 -9.43
CA TYR A 41 -13.62 4.62 -9.71
C TYR A 41 -12.55 5.22 -8.79
N PRO A 42 -11.75 6.18 -9.29
CA PRO A 42 -10.67 6.77 -8.52
C PRO A 42 -11.21 7.69 -7.43
N VAL A 43 -10.53 7.69 -6.31
CA VAL A 43 -10.73 8.63 -5.20
C VAL A 43 -9.39 9.27 -4.85
N LYS A 44 -9.42 10.46 -4.24
CA LYS A 44 -8.21 11.12 -3.74
C LYS A 44 -8.04 10.94 -2.24
N GLU A 45 -9.14 10.75 -1.55
CA GLU A 45 -9.20 10.54 -0.12
C GLU A 45 -10.39 9.64 0.19
N TRP A 46 -10.24 8.80 1.21
CA TRP A 46 -11.31 7.99 1.75
C TRP A 46 -11.14 7.82 3.25
N LYS A 47 -12.24 8.02 3.99
CA LYS A 47 -12.34 7.74 5.41
C LYS A 47 -13.05 6.41 5.60
N ALA A 48 -12.46 5.55 6.42
CA ALA A 48 -13.07 4.27 6.74
C ALA A 48 -14.14 4.45 7.82
N ASP A 49 -15.32 3.94 7.55
CA ASP A 49 -16.25 3.60 8.62
C ASP A 49 -15.70 2.39 9.37
N PRO A 50 -15.40 2.48 10.69
CA PRO A 50 -14.85 1.36 11.46
C PRO A 50 -15.75 0.12 11.46
N ALA A 51 -17.06 0.27 11.21
CA ALA A 51 -18.03 -0.82 11.13
C ALA A 51 -17.97 -1.58 9.79
N ILE A 52 -17.27 -1.07 8.80
CA ILE A 52 -17.25 -1.64 7.44
C ILE A 52 -15.85 -2.20 7.11
N ASP A 53 -15.82 -3.37 6.48
CA ASP A 53 -14.59 -3.97 5.94
C ASP A 53 -14.06 -3.16 4.76
N THR A 54 -13.20 -2.19 5.07
CA THR A 54 -12.60 -1.28 4.07
C THR A 54 -11.59 -1.98 3.19
N TYR A 55 -10.95 -3.04 3.67
CA TYR A 55 -9.96 -3.82 2.96
C TYR A 55 -10.51 -4.41 1.64
N HIS A 56 -11.75 -4.93 1.66
CA HIS A 56 -12.40 -5.48 0.48
C HIS A 56 -13.15 -4.42 -0.37
N GLN A 57 -13.23 -3.18 0.10
CA GLN A 57 -13.91 -2.12 -0.63
C GLN A 57 -12.99 -1.32 -1.56
N MET A 58 -11.67 -1.55 -1.45
CA MET A 58 -10.68 -0.81 -2.22
C MET A 58 -9.95 -1.74 -3.20
N HIS A 59 -9.78 -1.23 -4.42
CA HIS A 59 -8.82 -1.78 -5.36
C HIS A 59 -7.43 -1.79 -4.72
N HIS A 60 -6.69 -2.87 -4.86
CA HIS A 60 -5.41 -3.09 -4.17
C HIS A 60 -5.49 -3.07 -2.63
N HIS A 61 -6.69 -3.27 -2.04
CA HIS A 61 -6.92 -3.27 -0.60
C HIS A 61 -6.59 -1.95 0.12
N GLY A 62 -6.41 -0.87 -0.62
CA GLY A 62 -6.09 0.45 -0.11
C GLY A 62 -5.38 1.31 -1.14
N VAL A 63 -4.76 2.39 -0.67
CA VAL A 63 -3.93 3.24 -1.52
C VAL A 63 -2.67 2.50 -1.92
N ALA A 64 -2.32 2.60 -3.20
CA ALA A 64 -1.11 2.01 -3.74
C ALA A 64 -0.27 3.06 -4.48
N VAL A 65 1.03 2.88 -4.47
CA VAL A 65 2.00 3.71 -5.17
C VAL A 65 3.02 2.83 -5.87
N GLU A 66 3.39 3.20 -7.07
CA GLU A 66 4.38 2.48 -7.85
C GLU A 66 5.36 3.40 -8.55
N SER A 67 6.61 2.97 -8.64
CA SER A 67 7.57 3.43 -9.63
C SER A 67 7.59 2.44 -10.82
N ASP A 68 8.37 2.76 -11.81
CA ASP A 68 8.70 1.80 -12.88
C ASP A 68 9.52 0.59 -12.39
N LYS A 69 9.96 0.55 -11.12
CA LYS A 69 10.82 -0.50 -10.54
C LYS A 69 10.16 -1.34 -9.45
N MET A 70 9.18 -0.80 -8.74
CA MET A 70 8.55 -1.44 -7.59
C MET A 70 7.15 -0.87 -7.36
N ALA A 71 6.26 -1.64 -6.77
CA ALA A 71 4.97 -1.16 -6.31
C ALA A 71 4.70 -1.58 -4.87
N TYR A 72 3.94 -0.75 -4.15
CA TYR A 72 3.53 -0.99 -2.78
C TYR A 72 2.05 -0.71 -2.61
N ARG A 73 1.36 -1.63 -1.95
CA ARG A 73 -0.02 -1.48 -1.50
C ARG A 73 0.00 -1.23 0.00
N ILE A 74 -0.76 -0.26 0.47
CA ILE A 74 -0.92 0.01 1.91
C ILE A 74 -2.33 -0.41 2.30
N TYR A 75 -2.46 -1.48 3.08
CA TYR A 75 -3.76 -2.01 3.45
C TYR A 75 -4.59 -1.03 4.23
N PHE A 76 -5.85 -0.87 3.83
CA PHE A 76 -6.80 0.03 4.46
C PHE A 76 -7.60 -0.68 5.57
N ASP A 77 -6.89 -1.20 6.53
CA ASP A 77 -7.43 -1.83 7.73
C ASP A 77 -6.53 -1.55 8.94
N LYS A 78 -6.84 -2.15 10.09
CA LYS A 78 -6.03 -2.01 11.31
C LYS A 78 -4.56 -2.42 11.14
N LYS A 79 -4.28 -3.27 10.17
CA LYS A 79 -2.91 -3.73 9.90
C LYS A 79 -2.07 -2.63 9.29
N GLN A 80 -2.61 -1.81 8.38
CA GLN A 80 -1.85 -0.80 7.63
C GLN A 80 -0.54 -1.37 7.06
N THR A 81 -0.57 -2.68 6.71
CA THR A 81 0.62 -3.39 6.29
C THR A 81 1.02 -2.96 4.87
N ILE A 82 2.32 -2.76 4.68
CA ILE A 82 2.91 -2.51 3.37
C ILE A 82 3.17 -3.84 2.69
N ASP A 83 2.61 -3.97 1.50
CA ASP A 83 2.67 -5.18 0.68
C ASP A 83 3.36 -4.89 -0.64
N PRO A 84 4.56 -5.47 -0.89
CA PRO A 84 5.36 -5.18 -2.06
C PRO A 84 4.96 -6.01 -3.27
N TYR A 85 4.94 -5.36 -4.44
CA TYR A 85 4.84 -5.97 -5.75
C TYR A 85 6.15 -5.81 -6.49
N CYS A 86 6.83 -6.92 -6.79
CA CYS A 86 8.02 -6.90 -7.62
C CYS A 86 7.66 -6.82 -9.11
N LYS A 87 8.43 -6.06 -9.85
CA LYS A 87 8.27 -5.90 -11.30
C LYS A 87 9.31 -6.70 -12.06
N ARG A 88 8.88 -7.31 -13.17
CA ARG A 88 9.76 -8.07 -14.08
C ARG A 88 10.46 -7.15 -15.07
N VAL A 89 9.77 -6.09 -15.48
CA VAL A 89 10.27 -5.06 -16.39
C VAL A 89 9.93 -3.67 -15.86
N ALA A 90 10.63 -2.65 -16.37
CA ALA A 90 10.42 -1.27 -15.94
C ALA A 90 9.16 -0.69 -16.60
N GLN A 91 8.03 -0.74 -15.89
CA GLN A 91 6.75 -0.22 -16.36
C GLN A 91 5.81 0.10 -15.17
N LEU A 92 4.71 0.85 -15.46
CA LEU A 92 3.62 1.04 -14.50
C LEU A 92 2.58 -0.06 -14.72
N GLU A 93 2.04 -0.67 -13.64
CA GLU A 93 1.24 -1.89 -13.71
C GLU A 93 -0.07 -1.84 -12.92
N LEU A 94 -0.10 -1.12 -11.79
CA LEU A 94 -1.19 -1.22 -10.82
C LEU A 94 -2.55 -0.79 -11.37
N ALA A 95 -2.59 0.15 -12.32
CA ALA A 95 -3.83 0.59 -12.95
C ALA A 95 -4.50 -0.48 -13.82
N ASN A 96 -3.74 -1.48 -14.27
CA ASN A 96 -4.20 -2.52 -15.20
C ASN A 96 -4.45 -3.88 -14.51
N SER A 97 -3.95 -4.08 -13.31
CA SER A 97 -4.22 -5.28 -12.51
C SER A 97 -5.33 -5.01 -11.50
N TYR A 98 -6.07 -6.04 -11.10
CA TYR A 98 -7.03 -5.93 -9.99
C TYR A 98 -6.29 -6.13 -8.66
N TRP A 99 -6.58 -7.16 -7.90
CA TRP A 99 -5.80 -7.49 -6.70
C TRP A 99 -4.51 -8.22 -7.05
N TYR A 100 -4.56 -9.06 -8.08
CA TYR A 100 -3.44 -9.83 -8.58
C TYR A 100 -3.42 -9.78 -10.11
N PRO A 101 -2.27 -9.91 -10.76
CA PRO A 101 -2.20 -10.07 -12.20
C PRO A 101 -2.82 -11.42 -12.59
N ASN A 102 -3.56 -11.43 -13.69
CA ASN A 102 -4.04 -12.65 -14.32
C ASN A 102 -2.97 -13.23 -15.27
N ASP A 103 -3.21 -14.43 -15.83
CA ASP A 103 -2.26 -15.10 -16.72
C ASP A 103 -1.86 -14.25 -17.94
N SER A 104 -2.79 -13.45 -18.48
CA SER A 104 -2.51 -12.56 -19.62
C SER A 104 -1.53 -11.44 -19.23
N LEU A 105 -1.69 -10.86 -18.03
CA LEU A 105 -0.77 -9.86 -17.50
C LEU A 105 0.60 -10.47 -17.17
N LEU A 106 0.62 -11.66 -16.58
CA LEU A 106 1.86 -12.40 -16.32
C LEU A 106 2.60 -12.74 -17.62
N ALA A 107 1.88 -13.14 -18.67
CA ALA A 107 2.45 -13.35 -20.01
C ALA A 107 2.96 -12.05 -20.65
N ALA A 108 2.37 -10.91 -20.31
CA ALA A 108 2.83 -9.57 -20.70
C ALA A 108 3.96 -9.01 -19.79
N HIS A 109 4.63 -9.87 -19.04
CA HIS A 109 5.74 -9.54 -18.14
C HIS A 109 5.39 -8.62 -16.98
N TYR A 110 4.12 -8.60 -16.54
CA TYR A 110 3.75 -7.95 -15.29
C TYR A 110 4.43 -8.65 -14.10
N GLY A 111 4.72 -7.87 -13.07
CA GLY A 111 5.18 -8.38 -11.80
C GLY A 111 4.11 -9.11 -11.02
N ASP A 112 4.43 -9.49 -9.79
CA ASP A 112 3.51 -10.23 -8.94
C ASP A 112 3.69 -9.86 -7.47
N ASP A 113 2.69 -10.22 -6.66
CA ASP A 113 2.76 -10.24 -5.21
C ASP A 113 3.77 -11.32 -4.78
N ILE A 114 4.83 -10.88 -4.11
CA ILE A 114 5.93 -11.77 -3.74
C ILE A 114 5.98 -12.07 -2.25
N LEU A 115 5.11 -11.44 -1.46
CA LEU A 115 5.15 -11.53 -0.01
C LEU A 115 3.77 -11.70 0.60
N ARG A 116 3.48 -12.87 1.16
CA ARG A 116 2.26 -13.09 1.94
C ARG A 116 2.36 -12.36 3.28
N VAL A 117 1.98 -11.09 3.30
CA VAL A 117 2.14 -10.23 4.48
C VAL A 117 1.15 -10.56 5.61
N SER A 118 -0.07 -11.02 5.30
CA SER A 118 -1.08 -11.40 6.31
C SER A 118 -1.17 -10.42 7.49
N GLY A 119 -0.99 -10.88 8.72
CA GLY A 119 -0.99 -10.09 9.95
C GLY A 119 0.40 -9.63 10.42
N THR A 120 1.43 -9.70 9.56
CA THR A 120 2.81 -9.34 9.90
C THR A 120 3.08 -7.85 9.75
N VAL A 121 4.35 -7.47 9.89
CA VAL A 121 4.82 -6.09 9.63
C VAL A 121 5.00 -5.78 8.13
N GLY A 122 4.91 -6.78 7.25
CA GLY A 122 5.19 -6.60 5.83
C GLY A 122 6.61 -6.08 5.60
N VAL A 123 6.72 -4.98 4.85
CA VAL A 123 8.00 -4.31 4.56
C VAL A 123 7.92 -2.86 5.02
N GLY A 124 8.41 -2.58 6.24
CA GLY A 124 8.50 -1.21 6.75
C GLY A 124 7.18 -0.60 7.28
N SER A 125 6.14 -1.40 7.55
CA SER A 125 4.90 -0.89 8.12
C SER A 125 5.11 -0.35 9.53
N VAL A 126 4.46 0.75 9.85
CA VAL A 126 4.45 1.31 11.20
C VAL A 126 3.57 0.46 12.10
N LYS A 127 4.08 0.09 13.26
CA LYS A 127 3.41 -0.72 14.29
C LYS A 127 3.75 -0.18 15.67
N TYR A 128 3.12 -0.77 16.67
CA TYR A 128 3.45 -0.55 18.08
C TYR A 128 4.10 -1.81 18.66
N TRP A 129 5.20 -1.66 19.41
CA TRP A 129 5.87 -2.74 20.12
C TRP A 129 5.49 -2.71 21.60
N ASN A 130 4.83 -3.74 22.09
CA ASN A 130 4.38 -3.82 23.49
C ASN A 130 5.39 -4.50 24.44
N GLY A 131 6.66 -4.58 24.05
CA GLY A 131 7.69 -5.30 24.78
C GLY A 131 7.82 -6.79 24.44
N LYS A 132 6.85 -7.36 23.71
CA LYS A 132 6.83 -8.81 23.35
C LYS A 132 6.58 -9.05 21.87
N LYS A 133 5.68 -8.29 21.25
CA LYS A 133 5.31 -8.45 19.85
C LYS A 133 4.84 -7.11 19.27
N HIS A 134 4.84 -7.03 17.95
CA HIS A 134 4.19 -5.91 17.26
C HIS A 134 2.66 -5.98 17.43
N ILE A 135 2.04 -4.84 17.58
CA ILE A 135 0.59 -4.65 17.66
C ILE A 135 0.16 -3.77 16.50
N HIS A 136 -1.00 -4.06 15.94
CA HIS A 136 -1.62 -3.20 14.92
C HIS A 136 -2.06 -1.87 15.52
N ILE A 137 -2.24 -0.88 14.67
CA ILE A 137 -2.67 0.46 15.08
C ILE A 137 -4.19 0.42 15.34
N GLU A 138 -4.54 0.04 16.54
CA GLU A 138 -5.91 -0.05 17.06
C GLU A 138 -5.91 -0.03 18.60
N PRO A 139 -7.01 0.37 19.28
CA PRO A 139 -8.23 0.94 18.69
C PRO A 139 -8.03 2.40 18.22
N VAL A 140 -8.80 2.83 17.25
CA VAL A 140 -8.82 4.19 16.69
C VAL A 140 -10.27 4.64 16.48
N ALA A 141 -10.54 5.94 16.50
CA ALA A 141 -11.86 6.47 16.18
C ALA A 141 -12.10 6.52 14.66
N GLU A 142 -11.12 6.94 13.90
CA GLU A 142 -11.20 7.03 12.44
C GLU A 142 -9.89 6.56 11.79
N ARG A 143 -10.01 6.07 10.56
CA ARG A 143 -8.88 5.72 9.70
C ARG A 143 -9.10 6.29 8.31
N SER A 144 -8.08 6.94 7.76
CA SER A 144 -8.16 7.50 6.40
C SER A 144 -6.94 7.18 5.57
N GLN A 145 -7.13 7.20 4.26
CA GLN A 145 -6.03 7.15 3.29
C GLN A 145 -6.24 8.23 2.23
N ARG A 146 -5.15 8.78 1.69
CA ARG A 146 -5.22 9.85 0.69
C ARG A 146 -4.00 9.91 -0.22
N ILE A 147 -4.18 10.52 -1.39
CA ILE A 147 -3.10 10.95 -2.27
C ILE A 147 -2.79 12.41 -1.92
N ILE A 148 -1.62 12.66 -1.34
CA ILE A 148 -1.19 14.00 -0.92
C ILE A 148 -0.65 14.77 -2.12
N LYS A 149 0.24 14.14 -2.89
CA LYS A 149 0.90 14.74 -4.04
C LYS A 149 1.21 13.70 -5.09
N GLN A 150 1.07 14.07 -6.35
CA GLN A 150 1.49 13.22 -7.47
C GLN A 150 2.04 14.07 -8.61
N SER A 151 3.17 13.64 -9.14
CA SER A 151 3.79 14.12 -10.38
C SER A 151 4.33 12.91 -11.16
N ARG A 152 4.89 13.11 -12.35
CA ARG A 152 5.59 12.01 -13.06
C ARG A 152 6.82 11.48 -12.33
N LYS A 153 7.45 12.32 -11.51
CA LYS A 153 8.75 12.01 -10.86
C LYS A 153 8.61 11.54 -9.42
N SER A 154 7.54 11.93 -8.75
CA SER A 154 7.35 11.67 -7.33
C SER A 154 5.88 11.62 -6.97
N ALA A 155 5.51 10.73 -6.06
CA ALA A 155 4.19 10.68 -5.44
C ALA A 155 4.32 10.52 -3.92
N THR A 156 3.41 11.17 -3.19
CA THR A 156 3.26 11.03 -1.74
C THR A 156 1.83 10.61 -1.43
N ILE A 157 1.68 9.54 -0.71
CA ILE A 157 0.41 9.02 -0.18
C ILE A 157 0.42 9.12 1.33
N GLY A 158 -0.76 9.28 1.94
CA GLY A 158 -0.92 9.39 3.39
C GLY A 158 -1.85 8.33 3.94
N VAL A 159 -1.54 7.86 5.14
CA VAL A 159 -2.37 6.96 5.96
C VAL A 159 -2.48 7.60 7.33
N ALA A 160 -3.68 7.95 7.76
CA ALA A 160 -3.90 8.60 9.03
C ALA A 160 -4.89 7.82 9.91
N VAL A 161 -4.73 7.98 11.20
CA VAL A 161 -5.67 7.54 12.23
C VAL A 161 -5.92 8.67 13.22
N GLU A 162 -7.15 8.74 13.70
CA GLU A 162 -7.57 9.66 14.75
C GLU A 162 -7.89 8.87 16.03
N ASP A 163 -7.56 9.46 17.18
CA ASP A 163 -7.83 8.92 18.52
C ASP A 163 -7.28 7.49 18.71
N TRP A 164 -6.07 7.24 18.27
CA TRP A 164 -5.39 5.97 18.57
C TRP A 164 -5.11 5.87 20.08
N GLN A 165 -5.68 4.85 20.71
CA GLN A 165 -5.48 4.60 22.14
C GLN A 165 -4.21 3.75 22.36
N VAL A 166 -3.16 4.37 22.85
CA VAL A 166 -1.85 3.74 23.04
C VAL A 166 -1.15 4.31 24.28
N GLU A 167 -0.51 3.47 25.08
CA GLU A 167 0.25 3.88 26.30
C GLU A 167 -0.56 4.75 27.27
N GLY A 168 -1.89 4.56 27.33
CA GLY A 168 -2.78 5.39 28.16
C GLY A 168 -3.02 6.79 27.61
N LYS A 169 -2.59 7.09 26.38
CA LYS A 169 -2.78 8.34 25.66
C LYS A 169 -3.79 8.18 24.52
N ILE A 170 -4.27 9.31 24.03
CA ILE A 170 -5.03 9.41 22.77
C ILE A 170 -4.15 10.16 21.77
N VAL A 171 -3.78 9.52 20.66
CA VAL A 171 -2.77 10.00 19.74
C VAL A 171 -3.33 10.00 18.32
N ASP A 172 -3.18 11.12 17.60
CA ASP A 172 -3.36 11.15 16.15
C ASP A 172 -2.05 10.80 15.47
N MET A 173 -2.12 9.97 14.44
CA MET A 173 -0.95 9.60 13.66
C MET A 173 -1.21 9.81 12.17
N ASP A 174 -0.26 10.45 11.49
CA ASP A 174 -0.22 10.58 10.03
C ASP A 174 1.10 9.99 9.51
N VAL A 175 1.00 8.98 8.68
CA VAL A 175 2.15 8.34 8.02
C VAL A 175 2.14 8.69 6.55
N GLN A 176 3.22 9.30 6.07
CA GLN A 176 3.36 9.71 4.68
C GLN A 176 4.45 8.89 4.00
N TYR A 177 4.10 8.26 2.89
CA TYR A 177 5.03 7.49 2.07
C TYR A 177 5.30 8.22 0.78
N THR A 178 6.58 8.54 0.52
CA THR A 178 7.00 9.22 -0.70
C THR A 178 7.87 8.30 -1.55
N MET A 179 7.44 8.06 -2.79
CA MET A 179 8.15 7.28 -3.79
C MET A 179 8.67 8.19 -4.91
N GLN A 180 9.87 7.89 -5.38
CA GLN A 180 10.49 8.54 -6.55
C GLN A 180 10.45 7.59 -7.76
N GLY A 181 10.29 8.16 -8.96
CA GLY A 181 10.42 7.39 -10.20
C GLY A 181 11.82 6.81 -10.33
N GLY A 182 11.92 5.56 -10.78
CA GLY A 182 13.20 4.83 -10.90
C GLY A 182 13.73 4.22 -9.62
N HIS A 183 13.07 4.44 -8.48
CA HIS A 183 13.46 3.91 -7.17
C HIS A 183 12.66 2.65 -6.82
N ARG A 184 13.22 1.82 -5.93
CA ARG A 184 12.53 0.68 -5.31
C ARG A 184 12.11 0.96 -3.88
N ASP A 185 12.67 1.96 -3.25
CA ASP A 185 12.42 2.38 -1.87
C ASP A 185 11.36 3.47 -1.80
N MET A 186 10.78 3.61 -0.62
CA MET A 186 9.91 4.72 -0.22
C MET A 186 10.48 5.36 1.04
N ARG A 187 10.46 6.68 1.08
CA ARG A 187 10.63 7.43 2.33
C ARG A 187 9.34 7.33 3.13
N CYS A 188 9.46 7.05 4.43
CA CYS A 188 8.37 7.02 5.38
C CYS A 188 8.57 8.14 6.42
N ASP A 189 7.64 9.08 6.48
CA ASP A 189 7.59 10.15 7.47
C ASP A 189 6.41 9.88 8.40
N VAL A 190 6.64 9.84 9.71
CA VAL A 190 5.61 9.59 10.73
C VAL A 190 5.43 10.84 11.57
N TYR A 191 4.20 11.33 11.64
CA TYR A 191 3.80 12.48 12.45
C TYR A 191 2.83 12.00 13.52
N LEU A 192 3.10 12.38 14.75
CA LEU A 192 2.30 12.03 15.93
C LEU A 192 1.87 13.31 16.63
N SER A 193 0.65 13.36 17.17
CA SER A 193 0.20 14.45 18.02
C SER A 193 0.87 14.42 19.40
N GLU A 194 1.29 13.24 19.85
CA GLU A 194 2.03 13.01 21.11
C GLU A 194 3.08 11.92 20.93
N GLU A 195 4.13 11.93 21.74
CA GLU A 195 5.18 10.92 21.71
C GLU A 195 4.65 9.53 22.10
N VAL A 196 5.06 8.52 21.34
CA VAL A 196 4.79 7.09 21.55
C VAL A 196 6.12 6.35 21.61
N GLU A 197 6.48 5.83 22.79
CA GLU A 197 7.77 5.17 23.03
C GLU A 197 7.90 3.85 22.27
N GLY A 198 6.80 3.09 22.17
CA GLY A 198 6.76 1.77 21.53
C GLY A 198 6.58 1.81 20.01
N LEU A 199 6.70 2.97 19.34
CA LEU A 199 6.57 3.02 17.89
C LEU A 199 7.70 2.20 17.24
N CYS A 200 7.34 1.32 16.31
CA CYS A 200 8.29 0.45 15.65
C CYS A 200 7.96 0.20 14.19
N THR A 201 8.95 -0.28 13.47
CA THR A 201 8.82 -0.82 12.12
C THR A 201 9.64 -2.09 11.99
N GLY A 202 9.50 -2.79 10.87
CA GLY A 202 10.27 -4.01 10.64
C GLY A 202 10.01 -4.59 9.26
N VAL A 203 10.71 -5.70 8.99
CA VAL A 203 10.54 -6.48 7.77
C VAL A 203 10.12 -7.89 8.15
N GLN A 204 9.13 -8.42 7.45
CA GLN A 204 8.71 -9.80 7.62
C GLN A 204 9.86 -10.75 7.26
N MET A 205 10.23 -11.59 8.20
CA MET A 205 11.22 -12.63 7.98
C MET A 205 10.55 -13.85 7.33
N ILE A 206 11.06 -14.26 6.17
CA ILE A 206 10.64 -15.50 5.51
C ILE A 206 11.72 -16.55 5.76
N PRO A 207 11.43 -17.60 6.54
CA PRO A 207 12.40 -18.67 6.76
C PRO A 207 12.74 -19.35 5.43
N ASN A 208 13.99 -19.33 5.03
CA ASN A 208 14.47 -20.13 3.91
C ASN A 208 14.79 -21.55 4.41
N ASN A 209 13.95 -22.52 4.09
CA ASN A 209 14.06 -23.93 4.54
C ASN A 209 14.29 -24.06 6.06
N GLY A 210 13.57 -23.29 6.86
CA GLY A 210 13.68 -23.28 8.32
C GLY A 210 14.89 -22.53 8.88
N LYS A 211 15.67 -21.87 8.05
CA LYS A 211 16.79 -21.00 8.47
C LYS A 211 16.36 -19.55 8.39
N ALA A 212 16.73 -18.76 9.39
CA ALA A 212 16.56 -17.32 9.32
C ALA A 212 17.32 -16.75 8.11
N PRO A 213 16.75 -15.77 7.37
CA PRO A 213 17.50 -15.07 6.33
C PRO A 213 18.76 -14.48 6.95
N ARG A 214 19.87 -14.63 6.27
CA ARG A 214 21.12 -13.95 6.67
C ARG A 214 21.06 -12.51 6.16
N SER A 215 21.49 -11.56 7.00
CA SER A 215 21.83 -10.23 6.53
C SER A 215 22.90 -10.35 5.43
N LEU A 216 22.74 -9.57 4.37
CA LEU A 216 23.76 -9.50 3.31
C LEU A 216 24.98 -8.67 3.74
N ASP A 217 24.90 -8.00 4.88
CA ASP A 217 25.95 -7.12 5.41
C ASP A 217 26.84 -7.80 6.44
N GLY A 218 26.82 -9.13 6.49
CA GLY A 218 27.73 -9.96 7.25
C GLY A 218 27.39 -10.08 8.73
#